data_82411eec44d5c65b76afed1c4329012a
#
_entry.id   82411eec44d5c65b76afed1c4329012a
#
_cell.length_a   1.000
_cell.length_b   1.000
_cell.length_c   1.000
_cell.angle_alpha   90.00
_cell.angle_beta   90.00
_cell.angle_gamma   90.00
#
_symmetry.space_group_name_H-M   'P 1'
#
loop_
_entity.id
_entity.type
_entity.pdbx_description
1 polymer ?
#
loop_
_entity_poly.entity_id
_entity_poly.type
_entity_poly.pdbx_seq_one_letter_code
_entity_poly.pdbx_strand_id
1 'polypeptide(L)'
;MVKRTDSNQQRLKRHARVRSKISGTPEKPRLAVYRSNANISAQIIDDVNGVTLVSASTYEKDFEGLGSNKEAARKVGATLAERALAKGISAVVFDRGGYIYHGRVSELADGAREGGLKF
;
A
#
# COMPACT_ATOMS: atom_id res chain seq x y z
N MET A 1 -28.15 -25.22 2.54
CA MET A 1 -26.68 -25.09 2.74
C MET A 1 -26.26 -23.65 2.47
N VAL A 2 -25.61 -23.03 3.45
CA VAL A 2 -25.18 -21.64 3.30
C VAL A 2 -23.84 -21.62 2.54
N LYS A 3 -23.78 -20.90 1.43
CA LYS A 3 -22.52 -20.69 0.72
C LYS A 3 -21.64 -19.74 1.52
N ARG A 4 -20.39 -20.13 1.73
CA ARG A 4 -19.41 -19.20 2.26
C ARG A 4 -19.14 -18.12 1.24
N THR A 5 -19.15 -16.87 1.67
CA THR A 5 -18.74 -15.75 0.82
C THR A 5 -17.23 -15.84 0.61
N ASP A 6 -16.80 -15.71 -0.65
CA ASP A 6 -15.38 -15.66 -0.99
C ASP A 6 -14.73 -14.44 -0.30
N SER A 7 -13.67 -14.69 0.47
CA SER A 7 -12.97 -13.63 1.20
C SER A 7 -12.39 -12.57 0.28
N ASN A 8 -11.95 -12.96 -0.93
CA ASN A 8 -11.46 -12.02 -1.92
C ASN A 8 -12.59 -11.12 -2.46
N GLN A 9 -13.79 -11.68 -2.67
CA GLN A 9 -14.96 -10.89 -3.08
C GLN A 9 -15.33 -9.87 -2.01
N GLN A 10 -15.28 -10.26 -0.74
CA GLN A 10 -15.52 -9.33 0.37
C GLN A 10 -14.48 -8.22 0.41
N ARG A 11 -13.22 -8.53 0.20
CA ARG A 11 -12.14 -7.55 0.11
C ARG A 11 -12.39 -6.55 -1.02
N LEU A 12 -12.77 -7.04 -2.19
CA LEU A 12 -13.06 -6.18 -3.35
C LEU A 12 -14.23 -5.24 -3.07
N LYS A 13 -15.26 -5.70 -2.37
CA LYS A 13 -16.38 -4.84 -1.95
C LYS A 13 -15.91 -3.73 -0.99
N ARG A 14 -15.07 -4.08 -0.01
CA ARG A 14 -14.50 -3.09 0.92
C ARG A 14 -13.62 -2.08 0.18
N HIS A 15 -12.81 -2.56 -0.75
CA HIS A 15 -11.96 -1.70 -1.56
C HIS A 15 -12.80 -0.73 -2.40
N ALA A 16 -13.87 -1.21 -3.02
CA ALA A 16 -14.77 -0.36 -3.80
C ALA A 16 -15.39 0.76 -2.94
N ARG A 17 -15.78 0.46 -1.70
CA ARG A 17 -16.30 1.47 -0.76
C ARG A 17 -15.26 2.53 -0.44
N VAL A 18 -14.04 2.13 -0.16
CA VAL A 18 -12.94 3.05 0.13
C VAL A 18 -12.65 3.91 -1.11
N ARG A 19 -12.56 3.29 -2.29
CA ARG A 19 -12.26 3.99 -3.55
C ARG A 19 -13.34 4.98 -3.96
N SER A 20 -14.58 4.80 -3.51
CA SER A 20 -15.65 5.78 -3.76
C SER A 20 -15.45 7.08 -2.97
N LYS A 21 -14.63 7.05 -1.91
CA LYS A 21 -14.39 8.18 -1.02
C LYS A 21 -13.02 8.82 -1.19
N ILE A 22 -12.04 8.11 -1.73
CA ILE A 22 -10.67 8.58 -1.88
C ILE A 22 -10.18 8.47 -3.32
N SER A 23 -9.40 9.45 -3.72
CA SER A 23 -8.74 9.48 -5.02
C SER A 23 -7.41 10.21 -4.88
N GLY A 24 -6.37 9.71 -5.54
CA GLY A 24 -5.07 10.35 -5.54
C GLY A 24 -5.01 11.49 -6.54
N THR A 25 -4.43 12.61 -6.12
CA THR A 25 -4.17 13.77 -6.99
C THR A 25 -2.66 13.97 -7.12
N PRO A 26 -2.17 14.80 -8.08
CA PRO A 26 -0.74 15.08 -8.17
C PRO A 26 -0.15 15.66 -6.89
N GLU A 27 -0.90 16.47 -6.16
CA GLU A 27 -0.46 17.10 -4.91
C GLU A 27 -0.53 16.14 -3.72
N LYS A 28 -1.48 15.21 -3.74
CA LYS A 28 -1.67 14.22 -2.68
C LYS A 28 -2.05 12.88 -3.30
N PRO A 29 -1.06 12.17 -3.87
CA PRO A 29 -1.32 10.90 -4.55
C PRO A 29 -1.75 9.80 -3.59
N ARG A 30 -2.30 8.73 -4.14
CA ARG A 30 -2.84 7.61 -3.38
C ARG A 30 -1.75 6.55 -3.14
N LEU A 31 -1.53 6.20 -1.87
CA LEU A 31 -0.68 5.07 -1.50
C LEU A 31 -1.55 3.82 -1.44
N ALA A 32 -1.39 2.94 -2.41
CA ALA A 32 -2.14 1.69 -2.51
C ALA A 32 -1.30 0.51 -2.05
N VAL A 33 -1.89 -0.36 -1.23
CA VAL A 33 -1.24 -1.57 -0.72
C VAL A 33 -1.85 -2.80 -1.37
N TYR A 34 -1.01 -3.73 -1.76
CA TYR A 34 -1.39 -5.05 -2.24
C TYR A 34 -0.58 -6.11 -1.50
N ARG A 35 -1.26 -7.13 -1.00
CA ARG A 35 -0.60 -8.25 -0.31
C ARG A 35 -1.07 -9.59 -0.82
N SER A 36 -0.15 -10.56 -0.80
CA SER A 36 -0.45 -11.97 -1.00
C SER A 36 0.07 -12.77 0.20
N ASN A 37 -0.09 -14.08 0.19
CA ASN A 37 0.43 -14.91 1.28
C ASN A 37 1.96 -14.80 1.42
N ALA A 38 2.66 -14.65 0.33
CA ALA A 38 4.13 -14.67 0.29
C ALA A 38 4.78 -13.29 0.24
N ASN A 39 4.07 -12.27 -0.24
CA ASN A 39 4.67 -10.96 -0.54
C ASN A 39 3.73 -9.80 -0.22
N ILE A 40 4.31 -8.61 -0.16
CA ILE A 40 3.57 -7.35 -0.02
C ILE A 40 4.20 -6.30 -0.93
N SER A 41 3.36 -5.44 -1.50
CA SER A 41 3.81 -4.34 -2.34
C SER A 41 2.98 -3.08 -2.07
N ALA A 42 3.53 -1.94 -2.48
CA ALA A 42 2.84 -0.66 -2.37
C ALA A 42 3.22 0.22 -3.54
N GLN A 43 2.26 1.05 -3.96
CA GLN A 43 2.44 2.00 -5.06
C GLN A 43 1.87 3.34 -4.64
N ILE A 44 2.49 4.41 -5.12
CA ILE A 44 1.95 5.76 -5.00
C ILE A 44 1.47 6.17 -6.38
N ILE A 45 0.17 6.42 -6.50
CA ILE A 45 -0.53 6.58 -7.77
C ILE A 45 -1.19 7.95 -7.87
N ASP A 46 -0.96 8.62 -9.00
CA ASP A 46 -1.73 9.79 -9.40
C ASP A 46 -2.93 9.32 -10.22
N ASP A 47 -4.12 9.35 -9.61
CA ASP A 47 -5.35 8.88 -10.25
C ASP A 47 -5.86 9.84 -11.33
N VAL A 48 -5.48 11.11 -11.29
CA VAL A 48 -5.89 12.10 -12.30
C VAL A 48 -5.25 11.77 -13.64
N ASN A 49 -3.95 11.46 -13.64
CA ASN A 49 -3.20 11.13 -14.84
C ASN A 49 -3.06 9.64 -15.10
N GLY A 50 -3.49 8.79 -14.15
CA GLY A 50 -3.43 7.33 -14.28
C GLY A 50 -2.01 6.80 -14.29
N VAL A 51 -1.11 7.38 -13.50
CA VAL A 51 0.32 7.05 -13.49
C VAL A 51 0.76 6.60 -12.11
N THR A 52 1.54 5.52 -12.06
CA THR A 52 2.25 5.11 -10.84
C THR A 52 3.53 5.93 -10.71
N LEU A 53 3.62 6.72 -9.65
CA LEU A 53 4.75 7.62 -9.43
C LEU A 53 5.91 6.92 -8.75
N VAL A 54 5.63 6.07 -7.76
CA VAL A 54 6.61 5.37 -6.95
C VAL A 54 6.08 3.98 -6.63
N SER A 55 6.96 3.00 -6.54
CA SER A 55 6.60 1.65 -6.10
C SER A 55 7.70 1.03 -5.24
N ALA A 56 7.32 0.09 -4.38
CA ALA A 56 8.24 -0.74 -3.61
C ALA A 56 7.58 -2.09 -3.33
N SER A 57 8.36 -3.16 -3.27
CA SER A 57 7.83 -4.51 -3.19
C SER A 57 8.85 -5.48 -2.63
N THR A 58 8.37 -6.54 -1.99
CA THR A 58 9.20 -7.69 -1.60
C THR A 58 9.62 -8.55 -2.81
N TYR A 59 9.02 -8.31 -3.98
CA TYR A 59 9.42 -8.97 -5.23
C TYR A 59 10.73 -8.44 -5.81
N GLU A 60 11.21 -7.31 -5.34
CA GLU A 60 12.42 -6.68 -5.87
C GLU A 60 13.65 -7.52 -5.57
N LYS A 61 14.60 -7.57 -6.51
CA LYS A 61 15.84 -8.36 -6.38
C LYS A 61 16.69 -7.96 -5.18
N ASP A 62 16.63 -6.68 -4.82
CA ASP A 62 17.40 -6.13 -3.69
C ASP A 62 16.76 -6.39 -2.34
N PHE A 63 15.55 -6.95 -2.33
CA PHE A 63 14.86 -7.24 -1.07
C PHE A 63 15.44 -8.49 -0.42
N GLU A 64 15.94 -8.33 0.80
CA GLU A 64 16.51 -9.41 1.59
C GLU A 64 15.52 -9.92 2.63
N GLY A 65 15.45 -11.24 2.79
CA GLY A 65 14.63 -11.90 3.79
C GLY A 65 13.28 -12.36 3.27
N LEU A 66 12.42 -12.81 4.19
CA LEU A 66 11.08 -13.29 3.87
C LEU A 66 10.16 -12.12 3.53
N GLY A 67 9.37 -12.26 2.46
CA GLY A 67 8.42 -11.23 2.04
C GLY A 67 7.08 -11.27 2.74
N SER A 68 6.84 -12.27 3.60
CA SER A 68 5.53 -12.57 4.16
C SER A 68 5.32 -12.07 5.59
N ASN A 69 6.34 -11.50 6.25
CA ASN A 69 6.24 -11.10 7.64
C ASN A 69 6.06 -9.58 7.80
N LYS A 70 5.78 -9.17 9.04
CA LYS A 70 5.57 -7.76 9.40
C LYS A 70 6.82 -6.91 9.18
N GLU A 71 7.98 -7.47 9.45
CA GLU A 71 9.27 -6.79 9.25
C GLU A 71 9.48 -6.45 7.78
N ALA A 72 9.15 -7.37 6.87
CA ALA A 72 9.21 -7.14 5.43
C ALA A 72 8.28 -5.99 5.02
N ALA A 73 7.05 -5.97 5.55
CA ALA A 73 6.10 -4.90 5.28
C ALA A 73 6.62 -3.53 5.72
N ARG A 74 7.23 -3.47 6.90
CA ARG A 74 7.82 -2.23 7.41
C ARG A 74 8.96 -1.73 6.52
N LYS A 75 9.81 -2.64 6.04
CA LYS A 75 10.89 -2.30 5.11
C LYS A 75 10.35 -1.76 3.77
N VAL A 76 9.29 -2.37 3.25
CA VAL A 76 8.64 -1.89 2.02
C VAL A 76 8.11 -0.48 2.21
N GLY A 77 7.44 -0.21 3.33
CA GLY A 77 6.95 1.12 3.67
C GLY A 77 8.06 2.15 3.76
N ALA A 78 9.15 1.83 4.44
CA ALA A 78 10.30 2.71 4.57
C ALA A 78 10.96 3.00 3.21
N THR A 79 11.13 1.98 2.37
CA THR A 79 11.69 2.14 1.02
C THR A 79 10.78 3.00 0.15
N LEU A 80 9.47 2.78 0.21
CA LEU A 80 8.50 3.58 -0.53
C LEU A 80 8.59 5.05 -0.13
N ALA A 81 8.66 5.34 1.17
CA ALA A 81 8.77 6.69 1.68
C ALA A 81 10.05 7.36 1.20
N GLU A 82 11.18 6.67 1.25
CA GLU A 82 12.46 7.19 0.76
C GLU A 82 12.38 7.56 -0.71
N ARG A 83 11.82 6.67 -1.53
CA ARG A 83 11.66 6.92 -2.97
C ARG A 83 10.70 8.06 -3.26
N ALA A 84 9.62 8.17 -2.48
CA ALA A 84 8.63 9.24 -2.62
C ALA A 84 9.23 10.60 -2.28
N LEU A 85 9.94 10.70 -1.17
CA LEU A 85 10.59 11.95 -0.75
C LEU A 85 11.64 12.40 -1.77
N ALA A 86 12.36 11.46 -2.38
CA ALA A 86 13.33 11.76 -3.44
C ALA A 86 12.64 12.38 -4.67
N LYS A 87 11.36 12.14 -4.88
CA LYS A 87 10.56 12.75 -5.95
C LYS A 87 9.76 13.96 -5.50
N GLY A 88 9.93 14.40 -4.27
CA GLY A 88 9.22 15.55 -3.71
C GLY A 88 7.81 15.25 -3.23
N ILE A 89 7.45 13.99 -3.07
CA ILE A 89 6.15 13.56 -2.55
C ILE A 89 6.26 13.38 -1.04
N SER A 90 5.50 14.14 -0.26
CA SER A 90 5.53 14.07 1.20
C SER A 90 4.19 13.73 1.83
N ALA A 91 3.07 14.00 1.15
CA ALA A 91 1.73 13.72 1.65
C ALA A 91 1.00 12.79 0.68
N VAL A 92 0.29 11.80 1.22
CA VAL A 92 -0.45 10.82 0.42
C VAL A 92 -1.80 10.53 1.06
N VAL A 93 -2.72 9.97 0.27
CA VAL A 93 -3.97 9.39 0.76
C VAL A 93 -3.76 7.89 0.87
N PHE A 94 -4.01 7.32 2.05
CA PHE A 94 -3.79 5.90 2.27
C PHE A 94 -4.99 5.07 1.83
N ASP A 95 -4.74 4.14 0.90
CA ASP A 95 -5.71 3.14 0.43
C ASP A 95 -5.19 1.76 0.82
N ARG A 96 -5.80 1.16 1.83
CA ARG A 96 -5.41 -0.18 2.31
C ARG A 96 -5.85 -1.32 1.39
N GLY A 97 -6.46 -1.03 0.23
CA GLY A 97 -6.83 -2.03 -0.76
C GLY A 97 -7.96 -2.97 -0.34
N GLY A 98 -8.80 -2.55 0.62
CA GLY A 98 -9.86 -3.39 1.19
C GLY A 98 -9.35 -4.42 2.20
N TYR A 99 -8.05 -4.45 2.49
CA TYR A 99 -7.48 -5.29 3.54
C TYR A 99 -7.78 -4.72 4.92
N ILE A 100 -7.80 -5.58 5.93
CA ILE A 100 -7.95 -5.12 7.32
C ILE A 100 -6.68 -4.37 7.71
N TYR A 101 -6.85 -3.19 8.37
CA TYR A 101 -5.72 -2.40 8.86
C TYR A 101 -5.13 -3.06 10.11
N HIS A 102 -4.38 -4.15 9.88
CA HIS A 102 -3.79 -4.97 10.92
C HIS A 102 -2.59 -5.75 10.35
N GLY A 103 -1.68 -6.12 11.21
CA GLY A 103 -0.53 -6.94 10.82
C GLY A 103 0.34 -6.26 9.77
N ARG A 104 0.55 -6.94 8.65
CA ARG A 104 1.46 -6.46 7.59
C ARG A 104 1.05 -5.11 7.00
N VAL A 105 -0.25 -4.88 6.81
CA VAL A 105 -0.74 -3.61 6.25
C VAL A 105 -0.45 -2.47 7.20
N SER A 106 -0.69 -2.66 8.50
CA SER A 106 -0.39 -1.69 9.55
C SER A 106 1.12 -1.40 9.63
N GLU A 107 1.95 -2.43 9.57
CA GLU A 107 3.41 -2.28 9.61
C GLU A 107 3.95 -1.51 8.39
N LEU A 108 3.40 -1.76 7.21
CA LEU A 108 3.77 -1.01 6.02
C LEU A 108 3.45 0.48 6.19
N ALA A 109 2.27 0.78 6.69
CA ALA A 109 1.85 2.16 6.94
C ALA A 109 2.78 2.84 7.97
N ASP A 110 3.10 2.14 9.05
CA ASP A 110 4.01 2.66 10.09
C ASP A 110 5.42 2.91 9.52
N GLY A 111 5.92 1.98 8.71
CA GLY A 111 7.22 2.15 8.04
C GLY A 111 7.26 3.36 7.13
N ALA A 112 6.19 3.58 6.37
CA ALA A 112 6.06 4.74 5.50
C ALA A 112 5.99 6.05 6.30
N ARG A 113 5.26 6.08 7.40
CA ARG A 113 5.17 7.25 8.28
C ARG A 113 6.50 7.56 8.95
N GLU A 114 7.20 6.55 9.44
CA GLU A 114 8.54 6.70 10.02
C GLU A 114 9.54 7.23 8.99
N GLY A 115 9.37 6.84 7.72
CA GLY A 115 10.19 7.31 6.61
C GLY A 115 9.91 8.73 6.19
N GLY A 116 8.86 9.36 6.72
CA GLY A 116 8.56 10.77 6.47
C GLY A 116 7.29 11.07 5.68
N LEU A 117 6.54 10.06 5.25
CA LEU A 117 5.26 10.28 4.58
C LEU A 117 4.18 10.69 5.58
N LYS A 118 3.33 11.60 5.16
CA LYS A 118 2.23 12.12 5.97
C LYS A 118 0.88 11.62 5.45
N PHE A 119 0.17 10.94 6.30
CA PHE A 119 -1.20 10.47 6.01
C PHE A 119 -1.90 10.00 7.28
#